data_66456cfac6171b22e190c718ee9b1378
#
_entry.id   66456cfac6171b22e190c718ee9b1378
#
_cell.length_a   1.000
_cell.length_b   1.000
_cell.length_c   1.000
_cell.angle_alpha   90.00
_cell.angle_beta   90.00
_cell.angle_gamma   90.00
#
_symmetry.space_group_name_H-M   'P 1'
#
loop_
_entity.id
_entity.type
_entity.pdbx_description
1 polymer ?
#
loop_
_entity_poly.entity_id
_entity_poly.type
_entity_poly.pdbx_seq_one_letter_code
_entity_poly.pdbx_strand_id
1 'polypeptide(L)'
;MFRDKKIKILECIRQGQIGGGESHLLSLMENINLEIYDPVVLSFTDGPMIERLKEMNICTYIIPTEKPFDIRVWKKVAALLIKEKINIVHCHGSRALSNVFKAAKNLKIPIVYTIHGWSFHEDQHPFLKRLRIMSERFLTSRADVNIAVSKSNMQTGKKYFPHFKATVINNGINQQKFNPANNFKNIRAEVNVCESDVLLIFIARFTSHKQPLSLIKSFAEALKINPELHLLMVGDGDEKKKALKIIKQLKIEHAIHFLPFRQDVPDLLAASDIFVLPSLWEGLPIGLLEAMSMGKSIIATNVDGTKEIIQNESNGLLIETDNLVHNLTNAIVHLASDKDLRKRLAEKAMQTVSDNFNATTMTRKIEKQYSTLILNKNVLV
;
A
#
# COMPACT_ATOMS: atom_id res chain seq x y z
N MET A 1 -4.77 37.08 -2.87
CA MET A 1 -6.16 37.40 -2.51
C MET A 1 -6.96 36.16 -2.15
N PHE A 2 -6.44 35.29 -1.23
CA PHE A 2 -7.11 34.09 -0.70
C PHE A 2 -6.70 33.85 0.75
N ARG A 3 -6.65 34.94 1.59
CA ARG A 3 -6.15 34.85 2.97
C ARG A 3 -7.15 34.25 3.97
N ASP A 4 -8.45 34.05 3.63
CA ASP A 4 -9.47 33.70 4.64
C ASP A 4 -10.29 32.43 4.36
N LYS A 5 -10.06 31.67 3.26
CA LYS A 5 -10.85 30.48 2.99
C LYS A 5 -9.96 29.31 2.55
N LYS A 6 -9.89 28.28 3.40
CA LYS A 6 -9.18 27.04 3.09
C LYS A 6 -9.78 26.33 1.87
N ILE A 7 -8.94 25.63 1.12
CA ILE A 7 -9.35 24.80 -0.02
C ILE A 7 -9.91 23.48 0.51
N LYS A 8 -11.20 23.22 0.31
CA LYS A 8 -11.84 21.97 0.71
C LYS A 8 -11.55 20.87 -0.30
N ILE A 9 -10.99 19.76 0.19
CA ILE A 9 -10.65 18.59 -0.61
C ILE A 9 -11.46 17.40 -0.14
N LEU A 10 -12.13 16.68 -1.06
CA LEU A 10 -12.73 15.40 -0.77
C LEU A 10 -11.76 14.28 -1.18
N GLU A 11 -11.17 13.62 -0.21
CA GLU A 11 -10.38 12.40 -0.37
C GLU A 11 -11.30 11.19 -0.41
N CYS A 12 -11.32 10.44 -1.50
CA CYS A 12 -12.25 9.32 -1.68
C CYS A 12 -11.51 8.00 -1.78
N ILE A 13 -11.91 7.02 -0.97
CA ILE A 13 -11.32 5.69 -0.98
C ILE A 13 -12.39 4.59 -0.93
N ARG A 14 -12.05 3.40 -1.43
CA ARG A 14 -13.01 2.30 -1.57
C ARG A 14 -13.49 1.68 -0.26
N GLN A 15 -12.65 1.72 0.79
CA GLN A 15 -12.91 0.97 2.04
C GLN A 15 -12.25 1.63 3.25
N GLY A 16 -12.80 1.33 4.44
CA GLY A 16 -12.24 1.72 5.74
C GLY A 16 -11.24 0.73 6.33
N GLN A 17 -11.08 -0.47 5.75
CA GLN A 17 -10.06 -1.44 6.17
C GLN A 17 -8.68 -0.97 5.71
N ILE A 18 -7.67 -1.06 6.61
CA ILE A 18 -6.33 -0.58 6.31
C ILE A 18 -5.59 -1.56 5.40
N GLY A 19 -5.10 -1.05 4.29
CA GLY A 19 -4.20 -1.66 3.33
C GLY A 19 -3.29 -0.60 2.74
N GLY A 20 -2.55 -0.87 1.66
CA GLY A 20 -1.58 0.07 1.10
C GLY A 20 -2.18 1.43 0.70
N GLY A 21 -3.32 1.45 -0.01
CA GLY A 21 -3.99 2.70 -0.39
C GLY A 21 -4.48 3.51 0.80
N GLU A 22 -5.01 2.83 1.80
CA GLU A 22 -5.51 3.43 3.04
C GLU A 22 -4.35 3.97 3.90
N SER A 23 -3.22 3.27 3.98
CA SER A 23 -2.00 3.76 4.64
C SER A 23 -1.44 5.01 3.93
N HIS A 24 -1.48 5.06 2.59
CA HIS A 24 -1.12 6.26 1.83
C HIS A 24 -2.02 7.44 2.20
N LEU A 25 -3.35 7.24 2.23
CA LEU A 25 -4.30 8.28 2.61
C LEU A 25 -4.06 8.77 4.05
N LEU A 26 -3.86 7.88 5.00
CA LEU A 26 -3.54 8.25 6.39
C LEU A 26 -2.24 9.08 6.44
N SER A 27 -1.18 8.65 5.74
CA SER A 27 0.07 9.41 5.68
C SER A 27 -0.11 10.78 5.02
N LEU A 28 -0.98 10.90 4.02
CA LEU A 28 -1.34 12.18 3.42
C LEU A 28 -2.06 13.08 4.44
N MET A 29 -3.03 12.56 5.17
CA MET A 29 -3.78 13.31 6.18
C MET A 29 -2.92 13.73 7.38
N GLU A 30 -1.95 12.90 7.79
CA GLU A 30 -0.97 13.23 8.85
C GLU A 30 -0.06 14.42 8.47
N ASN A 31 0.15 14.66 7.16
CA ASN A 31 1.16 15.62 6.70
C ASN A 31 0.57 16.79 5.89
N ILE A 32 -0.71 16.78 5.56
CA ILE A 32 -1.35 17.84 4.78
C ILE A 32 -1.32 19.18 5.53
N ASN A 33 -1.08 20.27 4.82
CA ASN A 33 -1.07 21.61 5.42
C ASN A 33 -2.49 22.09 5.74
N LEU A 34 -2.91 21.91 6.98
CA LEU A 34 -4.25 22.29 7.48
C LEU A 34 -4.49 23.82 7.54
N GLU A 35 -3.47 24.65 7.36
CA GLU A 35 -3.67 26.11 7.22
C GLU A 35 -4.23 26.47 5.84
N ILE A 36 -3.87 25.68 4.82
CA ILE A 36 -4.26 25.90 3.42
C ILE A 36 -5.44 25.03 3.02
N TYR A 37 -5.44 23.77 3.47
CA TYR A 37 -6.39 22.75 3.06
C TYR A 37 -7.33 22.34 4.21
N ASP A 38 -8.56 22.04 3.86
CA ASP A 38 -9.60 21.49 4.75
C ASP A 38 -10.05 20.13 4.18
N PRO A 39 -9.39 19.03 4.59
CA PRO A 39 -9.70 17.71 4.05
C PRO A 39 -10.96 17.12 4.66
N VAL A 40 -11.77 16.49 3.79
CA VAL A 40 -12.92 15.66 4.13
C VAL A 40 -12.68 14.28 3.51
N VAL A 41 -12.89 13.21 4.24
CA VAL A 41 -12.69 11.84 3.72
C VAL A 41 -14.04 11.15 3.48
N LEU A 42 -14.21 10.59 2.29
CA LEU A 42 -15.32 9.70 1.94
C LEU A 42 -14.81 8.27 1.76
N SER A 43 -15.29 7.37 2.59
CA SER A 43 -15.12 5.92 2.42
C SER A 43 -16.42 5.25 1.98
N PHE A 44 -16.30 4.17 1.19
CA PHE A 44 -17.46 3.37 0.77
C PHE A 44 -17.72 2.15 1.67
N THR A 45 -16.90 1.91 2.68
CA THR A 45 -17.18 0.99 3.79
C THR A 45 -16.61 1.55 5.08
N ASP A 46 -17.12 1.09 6.22
CA ASP A 46 -16.54 1.38 7.52
C ASP A 46 -15.26 0.58 7.80
N GLY A 47 -14.50 0.95 8.84
CA GLY A 47 -13.33 0.23 9.30
C GLY A 47 -12.33 1.07 10.09
N PRO A 48 -11.22 0.46 10.54
CA PRO A 48 -10.22 1.08 11.44
C PRO A 48 -9.61 2.38 10.93
N MET A 49 -9.54 2.58 9.60
CA MET A 49 -9.05 3.83 9.02
C MET A 49 -9.95 5.01 9.41
N ILE A 50 -11.28 4.80 9.46
CA ILE A 50 -12.24 5.86 9.80
C ILE A 50 -12.06 6.29 11.26
N GLU A 51 -11.79 5.35 12.17
CA GLU A 51 -11.52 5.64 13.58
C GLU A 51 -10.24 6.49 13.69
N ARG A 52 -9.16 6.10 13.03
CA ARG A 52 -7.91 6.87 13.02
C ARG A 52 -8.08 8.29 12.45
N LEU A 53 -8.85 8.45 11.39
CA LEU A 53 -9.14 9.77 10.83
C LEU A 53 -9.93 10.65 11.81
N LYS A 54 -10.88 10.08 12.56
CA LYS A 54 -11.60 10.79 13.61
C LYS A 54 -10.68 11.22 14.76
N GLU A 55 -9.74 10.36 15.17
CA GLU A 55 -8.71 10.70 16.17
C GLU A 55 -7.83 11.89 15.71
N MET A 56 -7.61 12.01 14.40
CA MET A 56 -6.91 13.14 13.77
C MET A 56 -7.81 14.38 13.57
N ASN A 57 -9.07 14.36 14.04
CA ASN A 57 -10.07 15.40 13.81
C ASN A 57 -10.37 15.67 12.33
N ILE A 58 -10.22 14.67 11.45
CA ILE A 58 -10.58 14.76 10.04
C ILE A 58 -12.07 14.41 9.87
N CYS A 59 -12.82 15.28 9.18
CA CYS A 59 -14.24 15.03 8.90
C CYS A 59 -14.39 13.82 7.96
N THR A 60 -15.18 12.83 8.36
CA THR A 60 -15.36 11.58 7.62
C THR A 60 -16.81 11.29 7.30
N TYR A 61 -17.03 10.73 6.10
CA TYR A 61 -18.34 10.25 5.63
C TYR A 61 -18.25 8.81 5.14
N ILE A 62 -19.32 8.05 5.35
CA ILE A 62 -19.48 6.70 4.81
C ILE A 62 -20.71 6.67 3.92
N ILE A 63 -20.55 6.34 2.63
CA ILE A 63 -21.63 6.05 1.70
C ILE A 63 -21.49 4.59 1.26
N PRO A 64 -22.24 3.64 1.85
CA PRO A 64 -21.98 2.22 1.67
C PRO A 64 -22.16 1.75 0.23
N THR A 65 -21.10 1.21 -0.38
CA THR A 65 -21.15 0.38 -1.59
C THR A 65 -19.84 -0.39 -1.78
N GLU A 66 -19.96 -1.62 -2.26
CA GLU A 66 -18.81 -2.44 -2.69
C GLU A 66 -18.68 -2.54 -4.20
N LYS A 67 -19.66 -2.00 -4.94
CA LYS A 67 -19.71 -2.09 -6.41
C LYS A 67 -19.04 -0.89 -7.07
N PRO A 68 -18.24 -1.09 -8.13
CA PRO A 68 -17.84 0.01 -9.00
C PRO A 68 -19.05 0.49 -9.83
N PHE A 69 -19.04 1.77 -10.21
CA PHE A 69 -20.12 2.41 -10.99
C PHE A 69 -21.53 2.25 -10.41
N ASP A 70 -21.66 2.27 -9.08
CA ASP A 70 -22.96 2.17 -8.42
C ASP A 70 -23.74 3.48 -8.53
N ILE A 71 -24.66 3.54 -9.48
CA ILE A 71 -25.50 4.73 -9.76
C ILE A 71 -26.32 5.18 -8.55
N ARG A 72 -26.63 4.26 -7.61
CA ARG A 72 -27.43 4.56 -6.41
C ARG A 72 -26.74 5.52 -5.46
N VAL A 73 -25.39 5.53 -5.47
CA VAL A 73 -24.60 6.42 -4.59
C VAL A 73 -24.33 7.79 -5.22
N TRP A 74 -24.46 7.95 -6.53
CA TRP A 74 -24.08 9.20 -7.23
C TRP A 74 -24.83 10.43 -6.74
N LYS A 75 -26.15 10.30 -6.45
CA LYS A 75 -26.94 11.41 -5.87
C LYS A 75 -26.47 11.77 -4.47
N LYS A 76 -26.13 10.77 -3.63
CA LYS A 76 -25.61 10.99 -2.27
C LYS A 76 -24.25 11.66 -2.31
N VAL A 77 -23.37 11.23 -3.22
CA VAL A 77 -22.06 11.85 -3.44
C VAL A 77 -22.23 13.31 -3.92
N ALA A 78 -23.12 13.57 -4.87
CA ALA A 78 -23.38 14.94 -5.32
C ALA A 78 -23.89 15.85 -4.18
N ALA A 79 -24.79 15.34 -3.34
CA ALA A 79 -25.28 16.08 -2.18
C ALA A 79 -24.14 16.38 -1.17
N LEU A 80 -23.23 15.42 -0.94
CA LEU A 80 -22.05 15.63 -0.10
C LEU A 80 -21.13 16.70 -0.66
N LEU A 81 -20.81 16.66 -1.96
CA LEU A 81 -19.95 17.65 -2.62
C LEU A 81 -20.51 19.07 -2.48
N ILE A 82 -21.83 19.23 -2.62
CA ILE A 82 -22.52 20.53 -2.45
C ILE A 82 -22.52 20.96 -0.98
N LYS A 83 -22.93 20.07 -0.08
CA LYS A 83 -23.02 20.32 1.37
C LYS A 83 -21.68 20.83 1.92
N GLU A 84 -20.60 20.12 1.58
CA GLU A 84 -19.25 20.42 2.05
C GLU A 84 -18.55 21.53 1.25
N LYS A 85 -19.14 22.01 0.17
CA LYS A 85 -18.58 23.03 -0.73
C LYS A 85 -17.19 22.62 -1.24
N ILE A 86 -17.06 21.39 -1.71
CA ILE A 86 -15.80 20.78 -2.14
C ILE A 86 -15.21 21.52 -3.35
N ASN A 87 -13.93 21.85 -3.27
CA ASN A 87 -13.18 22.51 -4.35
C ASN A 87 -12.45 21.52 -5.26
N ILE A 88 -11.92 20.41 -4.69
CA ILE A 88 -11.19 19.36 -5.38
C ILE A 88 -11.68 18.00 -4.88
N VAL A 89 -11.77 17.04 -5.78
CA VAL A 89 -11.98 15.62 -5.45
C VAL A 89 -10.69 14.88 -5.74
N HIS A 90 -10.16 14.13 -4.77
CA HIS A 90 -9.05 13.23 -4.96
C HIS A 90 -9.48 11.78 -4.70
N CYS A 91 -9.39 10.93 -5.71
CA CYS A 91 -9.82 9.54 -5.63
C CYS A 91 -8.64 8.58 -5.57
N HIS A 92 -8.66 7.68 -4.58
CA HIS A 92 -7.67 6.63 -4.37
C HIS A 92 -8.20 5.29 -4.91
N GLY A 93 -7.72 4.91 -6.10
CA GLY A 93 -8.13 3.68 -6.79
C GLY A 93 -9.41 3.80 -7.61
N SER A 94 -9.57 2.88 -8.57
CA SER A 94 -10.63 2.92 -9.59
C SER A 94 -12.04 2.80 -9.03
N ARG A 95 -12.25 2.01 -7.95
CA ARG A 95 -13.57 1.89 -7.33
C ARG A 95 -14.05 3.22 -6.72
N ALA A 96 -13.15 3.97 -6.08
CA ALA A 96 -13.49 5.29 -5.57
C ALA A 96 -13.87 6.24 -6.70
N LEU A 97 -13.02 6.35 -7.73
CA LEU A 97 -13.26 7.23 -8.86
C LEU A 97 -14.56 6.87 -9.61
N SER A 98 -14.83 5.58 -9.86
CA SER A 98 -16.05 5.14 -10.56
C SER A 98 -17.36 5.55 -9.87
N ASN A 99 -17.33 5.75 -8.55
CA ASN A 99 -18.50 6.15 -7.77
C ASN A 99 -18.62 7.68 -7.56
N VAL A 100 -17.56 8.44 -7.89
CA VAL A 100 -17.52 9.89 -7.63
C VAL A 100 -17.48 10.73 -8.91
N PHE A 101 -16.86 10.22 -10.00
CA PHE A 101 -16.57 11.01 -11.20
C PHE A 101 -17.77 11.72 -11.79
N LYS A 102 -18.94 11.05 -11.81
CA LYS A 102 -20.16 11.61 -12.41
C LYS A 102 -20.65 12.84 -11.65
N ALA A 103 -20.67 12.75 -10.32
CA ALA A 103 -21.06 13.87 -9.46
C ALA A 103 -20.09 15.04 -9.58
N ALA A 104 -18.76 14.77 -9.52
CA ALA A 104 -17.73 15.79 -9.64
C ALA A 104 -17.77 16.50 -11.00
N LYS A 105 -17.89 15.75 -12.13
CA LYS A 105 -17.99 16.36 -13.47
C LYS A 105 -19.25 17.18 -13.67
N ASN A 106 -20.40 16.74 -13.16
CA ASN A 106 -21.65 17.50 -13.24
C ASN A 106 -21.55 18.84 -12.49
N LEU A 107 -20.82 18.87 -11.37
CA LEU A 107 -20.58 20.07 -10.55
C LEU A 107 -19.33 20.86 -10.99
N LYS A 108 -18.67 20.44 -12.07
CA LYS A 108 -17.43 21.03 -12.59
C LYS A 108 -16.31 21.10 -11.53
N ILE A 109 -16.25 20.13 -10.61
CA ILE A 109 -15.20 20.01 -9.61
C ILE A 109 -14.04 19.22 -10.21
N PRO A 110 -12.78 19.72 -10.17
CA PRO A 110 -11.62 19.03 -10.69
C PRO A 110 -11.33 17.73 -9.91
N ILE A 111 -10.84 16.73 -10.64
CA ILE A 111 -10.59 15.37 -10.14
C ILE A 111 -9.10 15.05 -10.22
N VAL A 112 -8.51 14.69 -9.09
CA VAL A 112 -7.22 14.01 -8.99
C VAL A 112 -7.47 12.51 -8.82
N TYR A 113 -6.70 11.67 -9.49
CA TYR A 113 -6.81 10.23 -9.39
C TYR A 113 -5.45 9.61 -9.10
N THR A 114 -5.29 9.02 -7.90
CA THR A 114 -4.09 8.23 -7.55
C THR A 114 -4.30 6.76 -7.86
N ILE A 115 -3.41 6.22 -8.70
CA ILE A 115 -3.36 4.83 -9.13
C ILE A 115 -2.39 4.09 -8.21
N HIS A 116 -2.92 3.42 -7.17
CA HIS A 116 -2.13 2.60 -6.24
C HIS A 116 -1.70 1.25 -6.83
N GLY A 117 -2.35 0.83 -7.88
CA GLY A 117 -2.13 -0.37 -8.67
C GLY A 117 -3.26 -0.49 -9.68
N TRP A 118 -2.98 -1.09 -10.81
CA TRP A 118 -4.00 -1.32 -11.84
C TRP A 118 -4.99 -2.39 -11.38
N SER A 119 -6.23 -2.31 -11.85
CA SER A 119 -7.24 -3.33 -11.58
C SER A 119 -7.13 -4.55 -12.49
N PHE A 120 -6.24 -4.50 -13.47
CA PHE A 120 -5.98 -5.56 -14.45
C PHE A 120 -4.56 -6.10 -14.32
N HIS A 121 -4.42 -7.44 -14.40
CA HIS A 121 -3.14 -8.16 -14.26
C HIS A 121 -3.10 -9.35 -15.21
N GLU A 122 -1.90 -9.91 -15.44
CA GLU A 122 -1.70 -10.99 -16.42
C GLU A 122 -2.34 -12.33 -15.97
N ASP A 123 -2.53 -12.54 -14.67
CA ASP A 123 -3.13 -13.73 -14.06
C ASP A 123 -4.66 -13.79 -14.18
N GLN A 124 -5.30 -12.76 -14.76
CA GLN A 124 -6.75 -12.69 -14.90
C GLN A 124 -7.25 -13.32 -16.19
N HIS A 125 -8.51 -13.81 -16.14
CA HIS A 125 -9.19 -14.27 -17.35
C HIS A 125 -9.20 -13.17 -18.42
N PRO A 126 -8.83 -13.45 -19.70
CA PRO A 126 -8.63 -12.43 -20.75
C PRO A 126 -9.82 -11.48 -20.94
N PHE A 127 -11.05 -11.99 -20.91
CA PHE A 127 -12.27 -11.17 -21.04
C PHE A 127 -12.39 -10.16 -19.87
N LEU A 128 -12.21 -10.61 -18.64
CA LEU A 128 -12.28 -9.75 -17.46
C LEU A 128 -11.16 -8.70 -17.46
N LYS A 129 -9.95 -9.11 -17.82
CA LYS A 129 -8.80 -8.20 -18.01
C LYS A 129 -9.13 -7.11 -19.02
N ARG A 130 -9.71 -7.45 -20.18
CA ARG A 130 -10.12 -6.48 -21.21
C ARG A 130 -11.15 -5.48 -20.68
N LEU A 131 -12.17 -5.96 -19.98
CA LEU A 131 -13.18 -5.07 -19.37
C LEU A 131 -12.55 -4.10 -18.36
N ARG A 132 -11.63 -4.58 -17.53
CA ARG A 132 -10.91 -3.75 -16.56
C ARG A 132 -10.02 -2.71 -17.24
N ILE A 133 -9.30 -3.08 -18.30
CA ILE A 133 -8.51 -2.15 -19.13
C ILE A 133 -9.41 -1.05 -19.70
N MET A 134 -10.58 -1.39 -20.26
CA MET A 134 -11.53 -0.40 -20.77
C MET A 134 -12.05 0.54 -19.68
N SER A 135 -12.36 -0.02 -18.51
CA SER A 135 -12.78 0.76 -17.34
C SER A 135 -11.71 1.74 -16.87
N GLU A 136 -10.46 1.28 -16.72
CA GLU A 136 -9.34 2.13 -16.31
C GLU A 136 -9.03 3.21 -17.36
N ARG A 137 -9.07 2.88 -18.63
CA ARG A 137 -8.94 3.86 -19.73
C ARG A 137 -10.01 4.95 -19.64
N PHE A 138 -11.27 4.55 -19.38
CA PHE A 138 -12.36 5.50 -19.19
C PHE A 138 -12.12 6.37 -17.96
N LEU A 139 -11.81 5.79 -16.80
CA LEU A 139 -11.65 6.51 -15.54
C LEU A 139 -10.46 7.48 -15.60
N THR A 140 -9.30 7.06 -16.11
CA THR A 140 -8.12 7.92 -16.26
C THR A 140 -8.37 9.10 -17.18
N SER A 141 -9.24 8.95 -18.21
CA SER A 141 -9.64 10.06 -19.08
C SER A 141 -10.61 11.05 -18.41
N ARG A 142 -11.21 10.70 -17.27
CA ARG A 142 -12.11 11.56 -16.50
C ARG A 142 -11.40 12.37 -15.43
N ALA A 143 -10.21 11.97 -15.02
CA ALA A 143 -9.39 12.72 -14.10
C ALA A 143 -8.72 13.91 -14.80
N ASP A 144 -8.61 15.03 -14.13
CA ASP A 144 -7.90 16.21 -14.60
C ASP A 144 -6.39 16.06 -14.34
N VAL A 145 -6.03 15.33 -13.28
CA VAL A 145 -4.66 14.88 -12.97
C VAL A 145 -4.67 13.40 -12.58
N ASN A 146 -3.84 12.60 -13.24
CA ASN A 146 -3.52 11.24 -12.79
C ASN A 146 -2.18 11.24 -12.06
N ILE A 147 -2.12 10.55 -10.93
CA ILE A 147 -0.90 10.29 -10.15
C ILE A 147 -0.64 8.79 -10.20
N ALA A 148 0.55 8.38 -10.63
CA ALA A 148 1.03 7.00 -10.54
C ALA A 148 2.00 6.87 -9.37
N VAL A 149 1.83 5.87 -8.51
CA VAL A 149 2.70 5.70 -7.34
C VAL A 149 4.08 5.16 -7.68
N SER A 150 4.30 4.69 -8.92
CA SER A 150 5.58 4.20 -9.42
C SER A 150 5.76 4.48 -10.91
N LYS A 151 7.00 4.45 -11.38
CA LYS A 151 7.32 4.51 -12.82
C LYS A 151 6.73 3.30 -13.56
N SER A 152 6.76 2.11 -12.95
CA SER A 152 6.15 0.89 -13.50
C SER A 152 4.66 1.07 -13.72
N ASN A 153 3.91 1.62 -12.74
CA ASN A 153 2.50 1.93 -12.93
C ASN A 153 2.26 2.89 -14.08
N MET A 154 3.07 3.94 -14.18
CA MET A 154 2.96 4.88 -15.31
C MET A 154 3.27 4.20 -16.66
N GLN A 155 4.29 3.36 -16.72
CA GLN A 155 4.67 2.64 -17.95
C GLN A 155 3.58 1.64 -18.36
N THR A 156 3.03 0.89 -17.40
CA THR A 156 1.89 0.00 -17.64
C THR A 156 0.69 0.77 -18.18
N GLY A 157 0.36 1.93 -17.60
CA GLY A 157 -0.70 2.79 -18.14
C GLY A 157 -0.44 3.22 -19.57
N LYS A 158 0.78 3.65 -19.92
CA LYS A 158 1.17 4.03 -21.29
C LYS A 158 1.10 2.86 -22.28
N LYS A 159 1.45 1.65 -21.84
CA LYS A 159 1.35 0.43 -22.66
C LYS A 159 -0.08 0.14 -23.12
N TYR A 160 -1.07 0.34 -22.23
CA TYR A 160 -2.47 0.03 -22.50
C TYR A 160 -3.31 1.22 -22.98
N PHE A 161 -2.88 2.46 -22.67
CA PHE A 161 -3.61 3.69 -22.99
C PHE A 161 -2.70 4.69 -23.71
N PRO A 162 -2.74 4.79 -25.06
CA PRO A 162 -1.78 5.58 -25.85
C PRO A 162 -1.62 7.05 -25.44
N HIS A 163 -2.67 7.67 -24.91
CA HIS A 163 -2.68 9.08 -24.49
C HIS A 163 -2.60 9.26 -22.96
N PHE A 164 -2.28 8.19 -22.21
CA PHE A 164 -2.19 8.25 -20.78
C PHE A 164 -1.06 9.16 -20.31
N LYS A 165 -1.41 10.13 -19.48
CA LYS A 165 -0.46 11.02 -18.81
C LYS A 165 -0.68 10.90 -17.30
N ALA A 166 0.40 10.77 -16.56
CA ALA A 166 0.40 10.79 -15.11
C ALA A 166 1.68 11.43 -14.57
N THR A 167 1.56 12.07 -13.42
CA THR A 167 2.72 12.48 -12.61
C THR A 167 3.12 11.31 -11.72
N VAL A 168 4.40 10.95 -11.68
CA VAL A 168 4.88 9.94 -10.73
C VAL A 168 5.13 10.61 -9.39
N ILE A 169 4.37 10.18 -8.37
CA ILE A 169 4.57 10.56 -6.97
C ILE A 169 4.61 9.27 -6.17
N ASN A 170 5.82 8.87 -5.75
CA ASN A 170 6.01 7.65 -4.97
C ASN A 170 5.33 7.76 -3.60
N ASN A 171 4.87 6.63 -3.08
CA ASN A 171 4.41 6.54 -1.70
C ASN A 171 5.52 6.96 -0.75
N GLY A 172 5.15 7.63 0.32
CA GLY A 172 6.03 7.97 1.43
C GLY A 172 5.52 7.38 2.73
N ILE A 173 6.39 7.22 3.69
CA ILE A 173 6.06 6.73 5.03
C ILE A 173 6.45 7.74 6.11
N ASN A 174 5.81 7.61 7.26
CA ASN A 174 6.16 8.37 8.46
C ASN A 174 7.41 7.77 9.11
N GLN A 175 8.57 8.35 8.80
CA GLN A 175 9.88 7.87 9.27
C GLN A 175 10.09 8.08 10.79
N GLN A 176 9.30 8.93 11.44
CA GLN A 176 9.34 9.06 12.91
C GLN A 176 8.62 7.89 13.57
N LYS A 177 7.49 7.45 13.01
CA LYS A 177 6.74 6.29 13.47
C LYS A 177 7.53 4.99 13.22
N PHE A 178 8.12 4.85 12.03
CA PHE A 178 8.92 3.69 11.63
C PHE A 178 10.42 3.98 11.81
N ASN A 179 10.83 4.19 13.05
CA ASN A 179 12.21 4.45 13.45
C ASN A 179 12.69 3.37 14.43
N PRO A 180 13.74 2.60 14.11
CA PRO A 180 14.22 1.51 14.97
C PRO A 180 14.74 1.98 16.36
N ALA A 181 14.97 3.28 16.54
CA ALA A 181 15.37 3.84 17.82
C ALA A 181 14.19 4.06 18.81
N ASN A 182 12.95 3.86 18.38
CA ASN A 182 11.79 3.97 19.26
C ASN A 182 11.69 2.79 20.23
N ASN A 183 10.88 2.95 21.27
CA ASN A 183 10.55 1.86 22.19
C ASN A 183 9.42 1.01 21.61
N PHE A 184 9.57 -0.30 21.63
CA PHE A 184 8.62 -1.27 21.08
C PHE A 184 8.20 -2.31 22.12
N LYS A 185 7.00 -2.87 21.92
CA LYS A 185 6.54 -4.03 22.67
C LYS A 185 7.37 -5.27 22.33
N ASN A 186 7.58 -6.13 23.29
CA ASN A 186 8.26 -7.39 23.05
C ASN A 186 7.31 -8.41 22.39
N ILE A 187 7.23 -8.36 21.07
CA ILE A 187 6.42 -9.30 20.28
C ILE A 187 7.04 -10.70 20.28
N ARG A 188 8.38 -10.84 20.40
CA ARG A 188 9.02 -12.17 20.50
C ARG A 188 8.51 -12.94 21.71
N ALA A 189 8.35 -12.28 22.86
CA ALA A 189 7.75 -12.88 24.03
C ALA A 189 6.26 -13.25 23.83
N GLU A 190 5.50 -12.40 23.11
CA GLU A 190 4.08 -12.67 22.78
C GLU A 190 3.92 -13.95 21.95
N VAL A 191 4.86 -14.24 21.04
CA VAL A 191 4.81 -15.40 20.14
C VAL A 191 5.75 -16.53 20.55
N ASN A 192 6.37 -16.46 21.73
CA ASN A 192 7.31 -17.48 22.26
C ASN A 192 8.50 -17.80 21.35
N VAL A 193 9.14 -16.77 20.78
CA VAL A 193 10.34 -16.91 19.94
C VAL A 193 11.55 -16.37 20.71
N CYS A 194 12.65 -17.15 20.75
CA CYS A 194 13.88 -16.73 21.44
C CYS A 194 14.60 -15.60 20.70
N GLU A 195 15.40 -14.81 21.44
CA GLU A 195 16.21 -13.73 20.84
C GLU A 195 17.30 -14.27 19.90
N SER A 196 17.75 -15.50 20.10
CA SER A 196 18.73 -16.19 19.24
C SER A 196 18.19 -16.60 17.89
N ASP A 197 16.86 -16.83 17.80
CA ASP A 197 16.22 -17.41 16.63
C ASP A 197 16.01 -16.35 15.54
N VAL A 198 15.95 -16.79 14.30
CA VAL A 198 15.71 -15.87 13.18
C VAL A 198 14.21 -15.80 12.89
N LEU A 199 13.62 -14.62 13.11
CA LEU A 199 12.21 -14.38 12.90
C LEU A 199 11.94 -13.68 11.56
N LEU A 200 11.35 -14.43 10.63
CA LEU A 200 10.80 -13.89 9.40
C LEU A 200 9.42 -13.27 9.65
N ILE A 201 9.08 -12.22 8.92
CA ILE A 201 7.75 -11.61 8.99
C ILE A 201 7.13 -11.39 7.61
N PHE A 202 5.83 -11.72 7.52
CA PHE A 202 4.97 -11.42 6.38
C PHE A 202 3.74 -10.65 6.87
N ILE A 203 3.60 -9.40 6.45
CA ILE A 203 2.46 -8.53 6.79
C ILE A 203 1.73 -8.19 5.52
N ALA A 204 0.61 -8.87 5.24
CA ALA A 204 -0.19 -8.62 4.05
C ALA A 204 -1.58 -9.23 4.17
N ARG A 205 -2.47 -8.87 3.23
CA ARG A 205 -3.71 -9.61 3.02
C ARG A 205 -3.39 -11.00 2.44
N PHE A 206 -3.97 -12.04 2.98
CA PHE A 206 -3.77 -13.42 2.51
C PHE A 206 -4.58 -13.68 1.24
N THR A 207 -4.07 -13.18 0.13
CA THR A 207 -4.66 -13.31 -1.22
C THR A 207 -3.66 -13.99 -2.16
N SER A 208 -4.15 -14.58 -3.25
CA SER A 208 -3.29 -15.38 -4.14
C SER A 208 -2.11 -14.57 -4.70
N HIS A 209 -2.30 -13.29 -5.03
CA HIS A 209 -1.22 -12.45 -5.54
C HIS A 209 -0.12 -12.14 -4.51
N LYS A 210 -0.42 -12.20 -3.20
CA LYS A 210 0.57 -12.02 -2.13
C LYS A 210 1.34 -13.31 -1.80
N GLN A 211 0.95 -14.42 -2.39
CA GLN A 211 1.63 -15.73 -2.33
C GLN A 211 1.91 -16.28 -0.93
N PRO A 212 0.97 -16.19 0.06
CA PRO A 212 1.19 -16.74 1.39
C PRO A 212 1.45 -18.26 1.38
N LEU A 213 0.83 -18.99 0.44
CA LEU A 213 1.00 -20.44 0.35
C LEU A 213 2.38 -20.85 -0.18
N SER A 214 2.93 -20.07 -1.12
CA SER A 214 4.30 -20.28 -1.62
C SER A 214 5.31 -19.96 -0.52
N LEU A 215 5.10 -18.90 0.25
CA LEU A 215 5.95 -18.57 1.41
C LEU A 215 5.98 -19.70 2.44
N ILE A 216 4.82 -20.26 2.82
CA ILE A 216 4.74 -21.38 3.77
C ILE A 216 5.52 -22.59 3.27
N LYS A 217 5.37 -22.95 1.99
CA LYS A 217 6.12 -24.07 1.39
C LYS A 217 7.62 -23.82 1.39
N SER A 218 8.04 -22.62 1.01
CA SER A 218 9.47 -22.23 1.03
C SER A 218 10.05 -22.22 2.43
N PHE A 219 9.28 -21.71 3.40
CA PHE A 219 9.67 -21.72 4.80
C PHE A 219 9.83 -23.14 5.34
N ALA A 220 8.93 -24.06 4.98
CA ALA A 220 9.03 -25.47 5.38
C ALA A 220 10.32 -26.13 4.87
N GLU A 221 10.74 -25.83 3.64
CA GLU A 221 12.01 -26.35 3.11
C GLU A 221 13.22 -25.69 3.81
N ALA A 222 13.16 -24.40 4.07
CA ALA A 222 14.21 -23.69 4.81
C ALA A 222 14.34 -24.18 6.26
N LEU A 223 13.22 -24.48 6.92
CA LEU A 223 13.18 -24.99 8.30
C LEU A 223 13.89 -26.35 8.45
N LYS A 224 13.90 -27.22 7.41
CA LYS A 224 14.66 -28.46 7.41
C LYS A 224 16.17 -28.23 7.47
N ILE A 225 16.64 -27.08 6.98
CA ILE A 225 18.05 -26.70 6.92
C ILE A 225 18.46 -25.94 8.19
N ASN A 226 17.59 -25.05 8.66
CA ASN A 226 17.80 -24.28 9.89
C ASN A 226 16.57 -24.39 10.81
N PRO A 227 16.61 -25.23 11.85
CA PRO A 227 15.49 -25.44 12.78
C PRO A 227 15.17 -24.25 13.69
N GLU A 228 16.05 -23.23 13.78
CA GLU A 228 15.86 -22.02 14.59
C GLU A 228 15.10 -20.91 13.83
N LEU A 229 14.49 -21.26 12.68
CA LEU A 229 13.65 -20.34 11.92
C LEU A 229 12.24 -20.27 12.46
N HIS A 230 11.72 -19.04 12.58
CA HIS A 230 10.32 -18.77 12.85
C HIS A 230 9.72 -17.86 11.79
N LEU A 231 8.43 -18.02 11.50
CA LEU A 231 7.69 -17.19 10.55
C LEU A 231 6.46 -16.58 11.24
N LEU A 232 6.44 -15.26 11.35
CA LEU A 232 5.29 -14.50 11.81
C LEU A 232 4.45 -14.04 10.61
N MET A 233 3.22 -14.54 10.53
CA MET A 233 2.26 -14.20 9.48
C MET A 233 1.14 -13.33 10.03
N VAL A 234 1.07 -12.07 9.59
CA VAL A 234 0.14 -11.07 10.11
C VAL A 234 -0.86 -10.66 9.04
N GLY A 235 -2.14 -10.81 9.34
CA GLY A 235 -3.22 -10.41 8.45
C GLY A 235 -4.33 -11.45 8.33
N ASP A 236 -5.20 -11.22 7.34
CA ASP A 236 -6.33 -12.09 7.01
C ASP A 236 -6.59 -12.09 5.49
N GLY A 237 -7.43 -13.02 5.01
CA GLY A 237 -7.85 -13.08 3.61
C GLY A 237 -8.25 -14.47 3.14
N ASP A 238 -8.58 -14.56 1.85
CA ASP A 238 -9.21 -15.74 1.25
C ASP A 238 -8.33 -17.00 1.31
N GLU A 239 -7.00 -16.82 1.32
CA GLU A 239 -6.03 -17.92 1.37
C GLU A 239 -5.72 -18.44 2.79
N LYS A 240 -6.22 -17.77 3.87
CA LYS A 240 -5.88 -18.13 5.26
C LYS A 240 -6.27 -19.57 5.62
N LYS A 241 -7.48 -20.00 5.23
CA LYS A 241 -7.92 -21.38 5.51
C LYS A 241 -7.03 -22.42 4.85
N LYS A 242 -6.59 -22.15 3.61
CA LYS A 242 -5.66 -23.03 2.88
C LYS A 242 -4.27 -23.00 3.52
N ALA A 243 -3.80 -21.82 3.94
CA ALA A 243 -2.53 -21.66 4.65
C ALA A 243 -2.48 -22.55 5.91
N LEU A 244 -3.47 -22.45 6.78
CA LEU A 244 -3.57 -23.26 8.00
C LEU A 244 -3.60 -24.77 7.70
N LYS A 245 -4.31 -25.19 6.64
CA LYS A 245 -4.33 -26.60 6.21
C LYS A 245 -2.95 -27.08 5.78
N ILE A 246 -2.23 -26.30 4.99
CA ILE A 246 -0.88 -26.66 4.51
C ILE A 246 0.10 -26.75 5.67
N ILE A 247 0.08 -25.83 6.63
CA ILE A 247 0.95 -25.84 7.81
C ILE A 247 0.78 -27.11 8.60
N LYS A 248 -0.48 -27.51 8.86
CA LYS A 248 -0.78 -28.77 9.55
C LYS A 248 -0.31 -30.00 8.75
N GLN A 249 -0.48 -30.00 7.43
CA GLN A 249 0.01 -31.09 6.57
C GLN A 249 1.53 -31.24 6.60
N LEU A 250 2.25 -30.11 6.67
CA LEU A 250 3.71 -30.05 6.72
C LEU A 250 4.27 -30.25 8.14
N LYS A 251 3.41 -30.25 9.19
CA LYS A 251 3.78 -30.43 10.62
C LYS A 251 4.77 -29.34 11.11
N ILE A 252 4.55 -28.09 10.71
CA ILE A 252 5.42 -26.94 11.04
C ILE A 252 4.71 -25.91 11.91
N GLU A 253 3.63 -26.29 12.62
CA GLU A 253 2.85 -25.41 13.50
C GLU A 253 3.70 -24.76 14.60
N HIS A 254 4.74 -25.45 15.06
CA HIS A 254 5.65 -24.98 16.11
C HIS A 254 6.50 -23.79 15.69
N ALA A 255 6.73 -23.60 14.39
CA ALA A 255 7.61 -22.56 13.84
C ALA A 255 6.86 -21.43 13.10
N ILE A 256 5.53 -21.55 12.95
CA ILE A 256 4.72 -20.50 12.29
C ILE A 256 3.69 -19.91 13.25
N HIS A 257 3.74 -18.58 13.38
CA HIS A 257 2.88 -17.81 14.26
C HIS A 257 1.90 -16.98 13.45
N PHE A 258 0.59 -17.15 13.70
CA PHE A 258 -0.45 -16.35 13.05
C PHE A 258 -0.97 -15.27 13.98
N LEU A 259 -0.93 -14.03 13.54
CA LEU A 259 -1.63 -12.92 14.17
C LEU A 259 -2.72 -12.39 13.22
N PRO A 260 -3.86 -11.96 13.76
CA PRO A 260 -4.89 -11.29 12.97
C PRO A 260 -4.35 -9.96 12.41
N PHE A 261 -5.19 -9.19 11.73
CA PHE A 261 -4.85 -7.82 11.38
C PHE A 261 -4.45 -7.02 12.64
N ARG A 262 -3.30 -6.36 12.59
CA ARG A 262 -2.70 -5.55 13.68
C ARG A 262 -2.41 -4.14 13.19
N GLN A 263 -2.48 -3.15 14.08
CA GLN A 263 -2.14 -1.76 13.80
C GLN A 263 -0.78 -1.33 14.37
N ASP A 264 -0.21 -2.11 15.26
CA ASP A 264 1.12 -1.94 15.85
C ASP A 264 2.23 -2.52 14.97
N VAL A 265 2.17 -2.22 13.66
CA VAL A 265 3.15 -2.68 12.68
C VAL A 265 4.60 -2.35 13.05
N PRO A 266 4.92 -1.17 13.65
CA PRO A 266 6.28 -0.91 14.12
C PRO A 266 6.77 -1.92 15.15
N ASP A 267 5.93 -2.34 16.13
CA ASP A 267 6.31 -3.34 17.14
C ASP A 267 6.58 -4.71 16.50
N LEU A 268 5.72 -5.12 15.55
CA LEU A 268 5.88 -6.36 14.79
C LEU A 268 7.18 -6.38 13.98
N LEU A 269 7.47 -5.28 13.28
CA LEU A 269 8.69 -5.14 12.50
C LEU A 269 9.92 -5.08 13.42
N ALA A 270 9.87 -4.38 14.55
CA ALA A 270 10.97 -4.31 15.50
C ALA A 270 11.42 -5.71 15.96
N ALA A 271 10.46 -6.60 16.23
CA ALA A 271 10.72 -7.98 16.68
C ALA A 271 11.33 -8.89 15.59
N SER A 272 11.18 -8.56 14.31
CA SER A 272 11.59 -9.42 13.20
C SER A 272 13.00 -9.13 12.69
N ASP A 273 13.59 -10.09 11.97
CA ASP A 273 14.91 -9.96 11.33
C ASP A 273 14.79 -9.77 9.82
N ILE A 274 13.88 -10.52 9.19
CA ILE A 274 13.72 -10.58 7.74
C ILE A 274 12.27 -10.31 7.37
N PHE A 275 12.04 -9.31 6.53
CA PHE A 275 10.72 -9.05 5.95
C PHE A 275 10.60 -9.73 4.58
N VAL A 276 9.51 -10.44 4.34
CA VAL A 276 9.31 -11.22 3.12
C VAL A 276 8.06 -10.75 2.37
N LEU A 277 8.22 -10.39 1.09
CA LEU A 277 7.12 -9.96 0.20
C LEU A 277 7.17 -10.71 -1.15
N PRO A 278 6.62 -11.93 -1.25
CA PRO A 278 6.70 -12.75 -2.46
C PRO A 278 5.58 -12.49 -3.46
N SER A 279 5.13 -11.25 -3.58
CA SER A 279 3.97 -10.86 -4.39
C SER A 279 4.19 -11.08 -5.88
N LEU A 280 3.13 -11.41 -6.62
CA LEU A 280 3.17 -11.54 -8.09
C LEU A 280 3.13 -10.18 -8.81
N TRP A 281 2.63 -9.15 -8.16
CA TRP A 281 2.56 -7.78 -8.64
C TRP A 281 2.35 -6.80 -7.49
N GLU A 282 2.88 -5.58 -7.63
CA GLU A 282 2.77 -4.48 -6.66
C GLU A 282 2.70 -3.11 -7.36
N GLY A 283 2.02 -2.17 -6.74
CA GLY A 283 2.09 -0.77 -7.18
C GLY A 283 3.38 -0.09 -6.74
N LEU A 284 3.46 0.29 -5.50
CA LEU A 284 4.65 0.64 -4.71
C LEU A 284 4.35 0.23 -3.27
N PRO A 285 4.86 -0.92 -2.79
CA PRO A 285 4.39 -1.54 -1.56
C PRO A 285 4.82 -0.76 -0.30
N ILE A 286 3.85 -0.19 0.42
CA ILE A 286 4.10 0.61 1.64
C ILE A 286 4.72 -0.26 2.74
N GLY A 287 4.21 -1.49 2.97
CA GLY A 287 4.77 -2.40 3.97
C GLY A 287 6.25 -2.73 3.75
N LEU A 288 6.70 -2.73 2.49
CA LEU A 288 8.12 -2.87 2.16
C LEU A 288 8.92 -1.63 2.62
N LEU A 289 8.42 -0.42 2.35
CA LEU A 289 9.05 0.82 2.80
C LEU A 289 9.11 0.90 4.33
N GLU A 290 8.03 0.48 5.02
CA GLU A 290 7.96 0.41 6.48
C GLU A 290 9.02 -0.55 7.04
N ALA A 291 9.14 -1.74 6.47
CA ALA A 291 10.14 -2.73 6.88
C ALA A 291 11.58 -2.24 6.65
N MET A 292 11.85 -1.61 5.50
CA MET A 292 13.14 -1.02 5.19
C MET A 292 13.50 0.10 6.17
N SER A 293 12.53 0.98 6.51
CA SER A 293 12.72 2.05 7.49
C SER A 293 13.03 1.52 8.90
N MET A 294 12.45 0.36 9.25
CA MET A 294 12.70 -0.34 10.51
C MET A 294 13.99 -1.17 10.49
N GLY A 295 14.82 -1.03 9.46
CA GLY A 295 16.11 -1.73 9.36
C GLY A 295 15.96 -3.26 9.24
N LYS A 296 14.96 -3.72 8.51
CA LYS A 296 14.79 -5.16 8.25
C LYS A 296 15.51 -5.55 6.98
N SER A 297 16.10 -6.76 6.97
CA SER A 297 16.58 -7.38 5.74
C SER A 297 15.38 -7.78 4.88
N ILE A 298 15.46 -7.57 3.58
CA ILE A 298 14.33 -7.72 2.68
C ILE A 298 14.53 -8.89 1.75
N ILE A 299 13.50 -9.72 1.62
CA ILE A 299 13.33 -10.67 0.49
C ILE A 299 12.04 -10.26 -0.23
N ALA A 300 12.14 -9.92 -1.50
CA ALA A 300 10.96 -9.54 -2.29
C ALA A 300 11.08 -10.06 -3.73
N THR A 301 9.94 -10.23 -4.40
CA THR A 301 9.91 -10.60 -5.82
C THR A 301 10.28 -9.42 -6.72
N ASN A 302 10.95 -9.74 -7.84
CA ASN A 302 11.37 -8.77 -8.87
C ASN A 302 10.19 -8.35 -9.75
N VAL A 303 9.24 -7.62 -9.16
CA VAL A 303 8.01 -7.19 -9.85
C VAL A 303 7.80 -5.69 -9.73
N ASP A 304 7.16 -5.11 -10.74
CA ASP A 304 6.62 -3.74 -10.80
C ASP A 304 7.35 -2.71 -9.90
N GLY A 305 6.62 -2.14 -8.92
CA GLY A 305 7.16 -1.14 -8.00
C GLY A 305 8.19 -1.67 -7.01
N THR A 306 8.26 -2.98 -6.76
CA THR A 306 9.27 -3.57 -5.86
C THR A 306 10.68 -3.36 -6.41
N LYS A 307 10.90 -3.64 -7.71
CA LYS A 307 12.19 -3.45 -8.38
C LYS A 307 12.62 -1.97 -8.52
N GLU A 308 11.71 -1.03 -8.26
CA GLU A 308 12.06 0.39 -8.21
C GLU A 308 12.64 0.80 -6.86
N ILE A 309 12.37 0.02 -5.80
CA ILE A 309 12.80 0.27 -4.43
C ILE A 309 14.05 -0.56 -4.10
N ILE A 310 14.02 -1.86 -4.46
CA ILE A 310 15.09 -2.79 -4.13
C ILE A 310 16.11 -2.88 -5.26
N GLN A 311 17.38 -2.69 -4.89
CA GLN A 311 18.54 -3.01 -5.69
C GLN A 311 19.12 -4.32 -5.16
N ASN A 312 19.02 -5.39 -5.98
CA ASN A 312 19.41 -6.73 -5.56
C ASN A 312 20.84 -6.75 -4.95
N GLU A 313 21.00 -7.47 -3.82
CA GLU A 313 22.25 -7.63 -3.05
C GLU A 313 22.85 -6.32 -2.49
N SER A 314 22.21 -5.18 -2.72
CA SER A 314 22.60 -3.88 -2.19
C SER A 314 21.75 -3.47 -0.98
N ASN A 315 20.43 -3.42 -1.12
CA ASN A 315 19.49 -3.03 -0.06
C ASN A 315 18.37 -4.06 0.19
N GLY A 316 18.51 -5.26 -0.36
CA GLY A 316 17.61 -6.38 -0.22
C GLY A 316 17.89 -7.46 -1.25
N LEU A 317 17.21 -8.59 -1.17
CA LEU A 317 17.23 -9.65 -2.19
C LEU A 317 15.99 -9.58 -3.06
N LEU A 318 16.19 -9.49 -4.38
CA LEU A 318 15.15 -9.68 -5.38
C LEU A 318 15.18 -11.11 -5.91
N ILE A 319 14.04 -11.77 -5.89
CA ILE A 319 13.86 -13.13 -6.41
C ILE A 319 12.89 -13.14 -7.59
N GLU A 320 13.11 -14.02 -8.55
CA GLU A 320 12.21 -14.19 -9.69
C GLU A 320 10.94 -14.95 -9.28
N THR A 321 9.84 -14.69 -10.00
CA THR A 321 8.54 -15.32 -9.72
C THR A 321 8.41 -16.72 -10.31
N ASP A 322 9.21 -17.08 -11.31
CA ASP A 322 9.36 -18.44 -11.79
C ASP A 322 10.07 -19.28 -10.73
N ASN A 323 9.66 -20.54 -10.55
CA ASN A 323 10.16 -21.41 -9.47
C ASN A 323 10.16 -20.74 -8.08
N LEU A 324 9.15 -19.91 -7.81
CA LEU A 324 9.08 -19.03 -6.63
C LEU A 324 9.43 -19.74 -5.32
N VAL A 325 8.92 -20.97 -5.11
CA VAL A 325 9.18 -21.74 -3.88
C VAL A 325 10.68 -22.01 -3.72
N HIS A 326 11.36 -22.44 -4.77
CA HIS A 326 12.80 -22.72 -4.73
C HIS A 326 13.61 -21.44 -4.51
N ASN A 327 13.35 -20.38 -5.28
CA ASN A 327 14.05 -19.10 -5.17
C ASN A 327 13.89 -18.47 -3.78
N LEU A 328 12.66 -18.55 -3.24
CA LEU A 328 12.38 -18.01 -1.92
C LEU A 328 13.03 -18.85 -0.81
N THR A 329 13.06 -20.20 -0.93
CA THR A 329 13.78 -21.06 0.00
C THR A 329 15.26 -20.68 0.07
N ASN A 330 15.91 -20.56 -1.08
CA ASN A 330 17.33 -20.20 -1.13
C ASN A 330 17.61 -18.82 -0.52
N ALA A 331 16.77 -17.82 -0.82
CA ALA A 331 16.90 -16.50 -0.25
C ALA A 331 16.71 -16.47 1.28
N ILE A 332 15.74 -17.26 1.80
CA ILE A 332 15.52 -17.42 3.26
C ILE A 332 16.76 -18.05 3.90
N VAL A 333 17.24 -19.17 3.39
CA VAL A 333 18.41 -19.86 3.93
C VAL A 333 19.65 -18.94 3.89
N HIS A 334 19.86 -18.25 2.79
CA HIS A 334 21.00 -17.34 2.62
C HIS A 334 20.98 -16.21 3.65
N LEU A 335 19.87 -15.50 3.81
CA LEU A 335 19.78 -14.42 4.81
C LEU A 335 19.75 -14.97 6.24
N ALA A 336 19.16 -16.13 6.48
CA ALA A 336 19.10 -16.69 7.83
C ALA A 336 20.50 -17.08 8.35
N SER A 337 21.37 -17.61 7.48
CA SER A 337 22.71 -18.07 7.85
C SER A 337 23.76 -16.95 7.95
N ASP A 338 23.53 -15.78 7.37
CA ASP A 338 24.51 -14.69 7.32
C ASP A 338 23.98 -13.41 8.01
N LYS A 339 24.35 -13.25 9.28
CA LYS A 339 23.95 -12.08 10.10
C LYS A 339 24.59 -10.79 9.60
N ASP A 340 25.81 -10.82 9.11
CA ASP A 340 26.53 -9.63 8.64
C ASP A 340 25.93 -9.15 7.32
N LEU A 341 25.56 -10.06 6.43
CA LEU A 341 24.81 -9.75 5.23
C LEU A 341 23.45 -9.10 5.57
N ARG A 342 22.69 -9.70 6.51
CA ARG A 342 21.44 -9.08 6.97
C ARG A 342 21.63 -7.65 7.42
N LYS A 343 22.63 -7.40 8.29
CA LYS A 343 22.93 -6.07 8.81
C LYS A 343 23.29 -5.08 7.69
N ARG A 344 24.18 -5.47 6.80
CA ARG A 344 24.60 -4.62 5.66
C ARG A 344 23.45 -4.23 4.74
N LEU A 345 22.58 -5.19 4.38
CA LEU A 345 21.43 -4.94 3.54
C LEU A 345 20.40 -4.04 4.25
N ALA A 346 20.16 -4.27 5.53
CA ALA A 346 19.24 -3.48 6.35
C ALA A 346 19.67 -2.02 6.49
N GLU A 347 20.95 -1.75 6.74
CA GLU A 347 21.50 -0.39 6.80
C GLU A 347 21.30 0.36 5.47
N LYS A 348 21.55 -0.32 4.35
CA LYS A 348 21.36 0.25 3.01
C LYS A 348 19.87 0.44 2.67
N ALA A 349 18.99 -0.45 3.16
CA ALA A 349 17.56 -0.34 3.03
C ALA A 349 17.03 0.92 3.77
N MET A 350 17.44 1.14 5.01
CA MET A 350 17.10 2.33 5.78
C MET A 350 17.54 3.62 5.07
N GLN A 351 18.77 3.66 4.58
CA GLN A 351 19.30 4.82 3.85
C GLN A 351 18.45 5.12 2.60
N THR A 352 18.10 4.08 1.84
CA THR A 352 17.28 4.23 0.63
C THR A 352 15.93 4.86 0.94
N VAL A 353 15.27 4.43 2.02
CA VAL A 353 13.96 4.98 2.42
C VAL A 353 14.09 6.39 2.98
N SER A 354 15.10 6.64 3.81
CA SER A 354 15.37 7.96 4.37
C SER A 354 15.51 9.03 3.28
N ASP A 355 16.22 8.70 2.21
CA ASP A 355 16.53 9.66 1.14
C ASP A 355 15.36 9.91 0.18
N ASN A 356 14.49 8.89 -0.04
CA ASN A 356 13.60 8.91 -1.19
C ASN A 356 12.10 8.79 -0.87
N PHE A 357 11.71 8.26 0.31
CA PHE A 357 10.34 7.84 0.56
C PHE A 357 9.72 8.45 1.82
N ASN A 358 9.89 9.75 1.99
CA ASN A 358 9.34 10.50 3.11
C ASN A 358 7.90 10.96 2.84
N ALA A 359 6.99 10.75 3.80
CA ALA A 359 5.56 11.10 3.68
C ALA A 359 5.33 12.61 3.51
N THR A 360 6.10 13.46 4.20
CA THR A 360 5.97 14.91 4.05
C THR A 360 6.34 15.35 2.64
N THR A 361 7.41 14.80 2.06
CA THR A 361 7.81 15.08 0.67
C THR A 361 6.75 14.62 -0.33
N MET A 362 6.19 13.42 -0.14
CA MET A 362 5.07 12.91 -0.94
C MET A 362 3.89 13.88 -0.87
N THR A 363 3.47 14.28 0.33
CA THR A 363 2.34 15.19 0.56
C THR A 363 2.56 16.54 -0.15
N ARG A 364 3.75 17.16 -0.04
CA ARG A 364 4.04 18.42 -0.74
C ARG A 364 3.94 18.31 -2.26
N LYS A 365 4.34 17.17 -2.84
CA LYS A 365 4.16 16.91 -4.28
C LYS A 365 2.69 16.79 -4.67
N ILE A 366 1.85 16.18 -3.82
CA ILE A 366 0.39 16.09 -4.04
C ILE A 366 -0.26 17.47 -3.89
N GLU A 367 0.06 18.22 -2.85
CA GLU A 367 -0.42 19.60 -2.64
C GLU A 367 -0.10 20.52 -3.83
N LYS A 368 1.07 20.35 -4.45
CA LYS A 368 1.43 21.06 -5.68
C LYS A 368 0.45 20.75 -6.83
N GLN A 369 -0.05 19.51 -6.96
CA GLN A 369 -1.07 19.19 -7.95
C GLN A 369 -2.38 19.92 -7.64
N TYR A 370 -2.80 19.97 -6.36
CA TYR A 370 -4.01 20.71 -5.95
C TYR A 370 -3.90 22.19 -6.26
N SER A 371 -2.80 22.82 -5.87
CA SER A 371 -2.56 24.24 -6.11
C SER A 371 -2.60 24.58 -7.61
N THR A 372 -1.96 23.76 -8.44
CA THR A 372 -1.96 23.93 -9.91
C THR A 372 -3.36 23.85 -10.49
N LEU A 373 -4.19 22.91 -10.02
CA LEU A 373 -5.59 22.77 -10.49
C LEU A 373 -6.45 23.99 -10.12
N ILE A 374 -6.29 24.54 -8.92
CA ILE A 374 -7.05 25.70 -8.48
C ILE A 374 -6.63 26.97 -9.27
N LEU A 375 -5.32 27.15 -9.49
CA LEU A 375 -4.81 28.29 -10.28
C LEU A 375 -5.34 28.25 -11.71
N ASN A 376 -5.27 27.10 -12.38
CA ASN A 376 -5.76 26.94 -13.75
C ASN A 376 -7.28 27.19 -13.86
N LYS A 377 -8.06 26.83 -12.84
CA LYS A 377 -9.51 27.07 -12.82
C LYS A 377 -9.84 28.57 -12.69
N ASN A 378 -9.03 29.33 -11.92
CA ASN A 378 -9.25 30.76 -11.71
C ASN A 378 -8.78 31.64 -12.89
N VAL A 379 -7.95 31.10 -13.78
CA VAL A 379 -7.55 31.77 -15.04
C VAL A 379 -8.62 31.61 -16.13
N LEU A 380 -9.55 30.64 -15.98
CA LEU A 380 -10.63 30.35 -16.93
C LEU A 380 -12.00 30.94 -16.52
N VAL A 381 -12.05 31.75 -15.44
CA VAL A 381 -13.19 32.52 -14.97
C VAL A 381 -12.84 34.01 -15.05
#